data_cc4a6241451d3184a2f277575cf70f53
#
_entry.id   cc4a6241451d3184a2f277575cf70f53
#
_cell.length_a   1.000
_cell.length_b   1.000
_cell.length_c   1.000
_cell.angle_alpha   90.00
_cell.angle_beta   90.00
_cell.angle_gamma   90.00
#
_symmetry.space_group_name_H-M   'P 1'
#
loop_
_entity.id
_entity.type
_entity.pdbx_description
1 polymer ?
#
loop_
_entity_poly.entity_id
_entity_poly.type
_entity_poly.pdbx_seq_one_letter_code
_entity_poly.pdbx_strand_id
1 'polypeptide(L)'
;MTSRRTTIASAALFAISGLHVAWGLGASWPRIDREPASPVACFAVAGLLGVAAGLVAGRPHRAPRLSRLGARAVTAVLATRGAFGMAGRTDMLASGASSASFRNMDRRVYSPVCLTLAALSFPRPS
;
A
#
# COMPACT_ATOMS: atom_id res chain seq x y z
N MET A 1 10.86 -5.57 -19.35
CA MET A 1 10.94 -4.10 -19.35
C MET A 1 9.92 -3.50 -18.41
N THR A 2 10.35 -2.54 -17.62
CA THR A 2 9.49 -1.86 -16.66
C THR A 2 8.78 -0.71 -17.37
N SER A 3 7.46 -0.71 -17.37
CA SER A 3 6.68 0.37 -17.97
C SER A 3 6.68 1.60 -17.07
N ARG A 4 6.33 2.76 -17.63
CA ARG A 4 6.17 3.99 -16.84
C ARG A 4 5.15 3.80 -15.71
N ARG A 5 4.08 3.05 -15.98
CA ARG A 5 3.06 2.73 -14.97
C ARG A 5 3.65 2.01 -13.77
N THR A 6 4.39 0.94 -14.01
CA THR A 6 4.97 0.14 -12.94
C THR A 6 6.08 0.90 -12.22
N THR A 7 6.81 1.76 -12.91
CA THR A 7 7.81 2.63 -12.28
C THR A 7 7.14 3.59 -11.31
N ILE A 8 6.04 4.23 -11.72
CA ILE A 8 5.28 5.15 -10.87
C ILE A 8 4.71 4.39 -9.67
N ALA A 9 4.10 3.23 -9.90
CA ALA A 9 3.52 2.43 -8.82
C ALA A 9 4.59 1.98 -7.83
N SER A 10 5.72 1.49 -8.32
CA SER A 10 6.83 1.05 -7.48
C SER A 10 7.39 2.21 -6.64
N ALA A 11 7.60 3.37 -7.26
CA ALA A 11 8.09 4.56 -6.55
C ALA A 11 7.11 5.01 -5.47
N ALA A 12 5.80 5.00 -5.78
CA ALA A 12 4.76 5.37 -4.82
C ALA A 12 4.72 4.39 -3.64
N LEU A 13 4.77 3.09 -3.92
CA LEU A 13 4.79 2.06 -2.88
C LEU A 13 6.01 2.23 -1.98
N PHE A 14 7.16 2.53 -2.58
CA PHE A 14 8.40 2.74 -1.83
C PHE A 14 8.30 3.98 -0.95
N ALA A 15 7.70 5.07 -1.46
CA ALA A 15 7.49 6.30 -0.69
C ALA A 15 6.55 6.06 0.50
N ILE A 16 5.47 5.31 0.29
CA ILE A 16 4.53 4.96 1.37
C ILE A 16 5.21 4.06 2.40
N SER A 17 6.07 3.14 1.94
CA SER A 17 6.90 2.34 2.84
C SER A 17 7.75 3.24 3.75
N GLY A 18 8.39 4.25 3.18
CA GLY A 18 9.18 5.23 3.94
C GLY A 18 8.34 5.98 4.97
N LEU A 19 7.11 6.35 4.62
CA LEU A 19 6.19 6.97 5.58
C LEU A 19 5.90 6.06 6.78
N HIS A 20 5.69 4.79 6.52
CA HIS A 20 5.43 3.84 7.61
C HIS A 20 6.66 3.65 8.49
N VAL A 21 7.86 3.71 7.93
CA VAL A 21 9.09 3.72 8.74
C VAL A 21 9.12 4.96 9.64
N ALA A 22 8.82 6.12 9.07
CA ALA A 22 8.80 7.37 9.84
C ALA A 22 7.79 7.31 10.98
N TRP A 23 6.60 6.79 10.72
CA TRP A 23 5.58 6.63 11.76
C TRP A 23 6.00 5.62 12.83
N GLY A 24 6.65 4.55 12.42
CA GLY A 24 7.21 3.58 13.36
C GLY A 24 8.28 4.17 14.27
N LEU A 25 9.01 5.18 13.79
CA LEU A 25 10.02 5.91 14.55
C LEU A 25 9.42 7.03 15.40
N GLY A 26 8.10 7.26 15.33
CA GLY A 26 7.41 8.22 16.18
C GLY A 26 6.93 9.49 15.50
N ALA A 27 7.14 9.63 14.18
CA ALA A 27 6.65 10.79 13.46
C ALA A 27 5.12 10.80 13.43
N SER A 28 4.51 11.98 13.58
CA SER A 28 3.06 12.12 13.56
C SER A 28 2.53 12.70 12.24
N TRP A 29 3.36 13.43 11.52
CA TRP A 29 2.98 14.03 10.24
C TRP A 29 3.12 12.99 9.11
N PRO A 30 2.26 12.94 8.13
CA PRO A 30 1.04 13.75 7.91
C PRO A 30 -0.24 13.14 8.49
N ARG A 31 -0.15 12.40 9.54
CA ARG A 31 -1.31 11.72 10.13
C ARG A 31 -2.26 12.74 10.78
N ILE A 32 -3.56 12.51 10.59
CA ILE A 32 -4.61 13.36 11.14
C ILE A 32 -5.21 12.74 12.39
N ASP A 33 -5.16 11.41 12.50
CA ASP A 33 -5.62 10.69 13.69
C ASP A 33 -4.63 10.91 14.85
N ARG A 34 -5.16 11.12 16.05
CA ARG A 34 -4.34 11.42 17.22
C ARG A 34 -3.78 10.18 17.90
N GLU A 35 -4.23 9.00 17.52
CA GLU A 35 -3.75 7.77 18.11
C GLU A 35 -2.37 7.41 17.54
N PRO A 36 -1.40 7.09 18.42
CA PRO A 36 -0.09 6.68 17.92
C PRO A 36 -0.19 5.34 17.20
N ALA A 37 0.44 5.23 16.05
CA ALA A 37 0.50 3.98 15.33
C ALA A 37 1.40 3.00 16.09
N SER A 38 1.03 1.73 16.09
CA SER A 38 1.89 0.68 16.63
C SER A 38 3.19 0.63 15.85
N PRO A 39 4.37 0.77 16.50
CA PRO A 39 5.65 0.68 15.77
C PRO A 39 5.82 -0.64 15.05
N VAL A 40 5.42 -1.75 15.67
CA VAL A 40 5.52 -3.09 15.05
C VAL A 40 4.67 -3.14 13.78
N ALA A 41 3.43 -2.66 13.84
CA ALA A 41 2.55 -2.64 12.68
C ALA A 41 3.12 -1.76 11.56
N CYS A 42 3.65 -0.59 11.91
CA CYS A 42 4.24 0.32 10.93
C CYS A 42 5.44 -0.30 10.22
N PHE A 43 6.34 -0.94 10.95
CA PHE A 43 7.51 -1.59 10.36
C PHE A 43 7.11 -2.81 9.52
N ALA A 44 6.11 -3.58 9.97
CA ALA A 44 5.61 -4.72 9.20
C ALA A 44 5.02 -4.26 7.87
N VAL A 45 4.20 -3.22 7.88
CA VAL A 45 3.61 -2.66 6.65
C VAL A 45 4.70 -2.07 5.76
N ALA A 46 5.70 -1.38 6.35
CA ALA A 46 6.83 -0.84 5.60
C ALA A 46 7.57 -1.94 4.85
N GLY A 47 7.85 -3.06 5.51
CA GLY A 47 8.51 -4.20 4.90
C GLY A 47 7.70 -4.81 3.76
N LEU A 48 6.40 -4.99 3.98
CA LEU A 48 5.50 -5.52 2.96
C LEU A 48 5.41 -4.59 1.75
N LEU A 49 5.33 -3.28 1.97
CA LEU A 49 5.29 -2.30 0.89
C LEU A 49 6.61 -2.24 0.12
N GLY A 50 7.74 -2.39 0.81
CA GLY A 50 9.04 -2.46 0.17
C GLY A 50 9.16 -3.67 -0.76
N VAL A 51 8.74 -4.85 -0.27
CA VAL A 51 8.69 -6.06 -1.08
C VAL A 51 7.73 -5.89 -2.26
N ALA A 52 6.55 -5.31 -2.02
CA ALA A 52 5.58 -5.04 -3.07
C ALA A 52 6.16 -4.13 -4.15
N ALA A 53 6.88 -3.08 -3.75
CA ALA A 53 7.54 -2.18 -4.70
C ALA A 53 8.54 -2.93 -5.59
N GLY A 54 9.31 -3.83 -5.00
CA GLY A 54 10.25 -4.66 -5.75
C GLY A 54 9.56 -5.57 -6.75
N LEU A 55 8.49 -6.24 -6.33
CA LEU A 55 7.74 -7.14 -7.20
C LEU A 55 7.10 -6.39 -8.37
N VAL A 56 6.52 -5.23 -8.10
CA VAL A 56 5.91 -4.39 -9.14
C VAL A 56 6.96 -3.88 -10.11
N ALA A 57 8.17 -3.62 -9.62
CA ALA A 57 9.29 -3.23 -10.48
C ALA A 57 9.88 -4.39 -11.29
N GLY A 58 9.32 -5.59 -11.17
CA GLY A 58 9.78 -6.76 -11.92
C GLY A 58 10.95 -7.49 -11.30
N ARG A 59 11.18 -7.31 -10.02
CA ARG A 59 12.27 -7.99 -9.31
C ARG A 59 11.75 -9.23 -8.57
N PRO A 60 12.52 -10.30 -8.46
CA PRO A 60 13.85 -10.44 -9.03
C PRO A 60 13.79 -10.71 -10.55
N HIS A 61 14.70 -10.13 -11.28
CA HIS A 61 14.75 -10.29 -12.76
C HIS A 61 14.98 -11.73 -13.18
N ARG A 62 15.61 -12.54 -12.32
CA ARG A 62 15.91 -13.95 -12.59
C ARG A 62 14.66 -14.84 -12.51
N ALA A 63 13.59 -14.35 -11.92
CA ALA A 63 12.34 -15.11 -11.75
C ALA A 63 11.14 -14.27 -12.18
N PRO A 64 10.98 -14.04 -13.51
CA PRO A 64 9.92 -13.16 -14.00
C PRO A 64 8.50 -13.68 -13.70
N ARG A 65 8.34 -14.99 -13.59
CA ARG A 65 7.04 -15.56 -13.19
C ARG A 65 6.70 -15.21 -11.75
N LEU A 66 7.69 -15.24 -10.87
CA LEU A 66 7.52 -14.88 -9.46
C LEU A 66 7.16 -13.40 -9.33
N SER A 67 7.87 -12.52 -10.04
CA SER A 67 7.58 -11.09 -9.97
C SER A 67 6.19 -10.77 -10.54
N ARG A 68 5.77 -11.44 -11.61
CA ARG A 68 4.43 -11.26 -12.19
C ARG A 68 3.34 -11.73 -11.24
N LEU A 69 3.52 -12.91 -10.66
CA LEU A 69 2.57 -13.46 -9.69
C LEU A 69 2.51 -12.56 -8.46
N GLY A 70 3.65 -12.09 -7.98
CA GLY A 70 3.73 -11.16 -6.87
C GLY A 70 3.04 -9.83 -7.17
N ALA A 71 3.23 -9.29 -8.37
CA ALA A 71 2.55 -8.05 -8.78
C ALA A 71 1.03 -8.22 -8.82
N ARG A 72 0.55 -9.39 -9.27
CA ARG A 72 -0.88 -9.70 -9.23
C ARG A 72 -1.41 -9.78 -7.80
N ALA A 73 -0.64 -10.41 -6.92
CA ALA A 73 -0.99 -10.47 -5.50
C ALA A 73 -1.03 -9.07 -4.88
N VAL A 74 -0.07 -8.22 -5.18
CA VAL A 74 -0.04 -6.82 -4.73
C VAL A 74 -1.28 -6.09 -5.23
N THR A 75 -1.64 -6.25 -6.50
CA THR A 75 -2.84 -5.66 -7.09
C THR A 75 -4.10 -6.10 -6.33
N ALA A 76 -4.22 -7.41 -6.06
CA ALA A 76 -5.37 -7.95 -5.34
C ALA A 76 -5.48 -7.38 -3.92
N VAL A 77 -4.36 -7.30 -3.20
CA VAL A 77 -4.34 -6.75 -1.84
C VAL A 77 -4.72 -5.26 -1.86
N LEU A 78 -4.14 -4.49 -2.75
CA LEU A 78 -4.43 -3.06 -2.85
C LEU A 78 -5.88 -2.81 -3.26
N ALA A 79 -6.41 -3.58 -4.20
CA ALA A 79 -7.80 -3.46 -4.63
C ALA A 79 -8.76 -3.81 -3.49
N THR A 80 -8.48 -4.89 -2.78
CA THR A 80 -9.29 -5.30 -1.62
C THR A 80 -9.24 -4.24 -0.53
N ARG A 81 -8.05 -3.76 -0.20
CA ARG A 81 -7.88 -2.70 0.80
C ARG A 81 -8.65 -1.45 0.41
N GLY A 82 -8.52 -1.03 -0.84
CA GLY A 82 -9.22 0.16 -1.34
C GLY A 82 -10.73 -0.02 -1.33
N ALA A 83 -11.23 -1.20 -1.72
CA ALA A 83 -12.66 -1.49 -1.74
C ALA A 83 -13.26 -1.44 -0.33
N PHE A 84 -12.62 -2.07 0.65
CA PHE A 84 -13.08 -2.03 2.05
C PHE A 84 -13.08 -0.60 2.59
N GLY A 85 -12.03 0.18 2.29
CA GLY A 85 -11.96 1.57 2.72
C GLY A 85 -13.06 2.42 2.10
N MET A 86 -13.32 2.26 0.80
CA MET A 86 -14.39 2.99 0.11
C MET A 86 -15.77 2.61 0.65
N ALA A 87 -15.95 1.36 1.06
CA ALA A 87 -17.20 0.90 1.68
C ALA A 87 -17.35 1.36 3.13
N GLY A 88 -16.32 1.98 3.71
CA GLY A 88 -16.35 2.42 5.10
C GLY A 88 -16.16 1.30 6.12
N ARG A 89 -15.62 0.16 5.70
CA ARG A 89 -15.43 -1.04 6.53
C ARG A 89 -13.99 -1.17 7.03
N THR A 90 -13.40 -0.04 7.42
CA THR A 90 -12.03 -0.01 7.95
C THR A 90 -11.88 -0.80 9.25
N ASP A 91 -12.97 -0.96 9.98
CA ASP A 91 -13.02 -1.77 11.20
C ASP A 91 -12.63 -3.24 10.94
N MET A 92 -12.85 -3.74 9.73
CA MET A 92 -12.48 -5.10 9.34
C MET A 92 -11.00 -5.23 8.96
N LEU A 93 -10.31 -4.11 8.74
CA LEU A 93 -8.91 -4.10 8.27
C LEU A 93 -7.92 -4.06 9.43
N ALA A 94 -8.26 -3.34 10.50
CA ALA A 94 -7.39 -3.24 11.67
C ALA A 94 -8.22 -2.82 12.88
N SER A 95 -7.89 -3.37 14.04
CA SER A 95 -8.49 -2.92 15.30
C SER A 95 -8.05 -1.47 15.56
N GLY A 96 -8.98 -0.64 16.04
CA GLY A 96 -8.71 0.77 16.28
C GLY A 96 -8.89 1.68 15.06
N ALA A 97 -9.13 1.12 13.87
CA ALA A 97 -9.35 1.90 12.66
C ALA A 97 -10.83 2.27 12.46
N SER A 98 -11.56 2.45 13.57
CA SER A 98 -13.00 2.70 13.54
C SER A 98 -13.39 4.17 13.79
N SER A 99 -12.41 5.06 14.01
CA SER A 99 -12.71 6.47 14.22
C SER A 99 -13.31 7.11 12.97
N ALA A 100 -14.25 8.04 13.16
CA ALA A 100 -14.87 8.73 12.05
C ALA A 100 -13.86 9.54 11.23
N SER A 101 -12.87 10.12 11.88
CA SER A 101 -11.78 10.85 11.21
C SER A 101 -10.99 9.94 10.29
N PHE A 102 -10.60 8.77 10.79
CA PHE A 102 -9.85 7.81 10.02
C PHE A 102 -10.65 7.31 8.81
N ARG A 103 -11.92 6.93 9.03
CA ARG A 103 -12.78 6.44 7.94
C ARG A 103 -12.96 7.47 6.85
N ASN A 104 -13.12 8.73 7.24
CA ASN A 104 -13.31 9.83 6.31
C ASN A 104 -12.04 10.05 5.48
N MET A 105 -10.88 10.08 6.13
CA MET A 105 -9.60 10.22 5.45
C MET A 105 -9.32 9.02 4.56
N ASP A 106 -9.59 7.81 5.03
CA ASP A 106 -9.41 6.59 4.26
C ASP A 106 -10.24 6.62 2.98
N ARG A 107 -11.52 6.97 3.10
CA ARG A 107 -12.41 7.04 1.93
C ARG A 107 -11.97 8.12 0.93
N ARG A 108 -11.45 9.24 1.40
CA ARG A 108 -11.09 10.38 0.55
C ARG A 108 -9.69 10.27 -0.06
N VAL A 109 -8.76 9.68 0.67
CA VAL A 109 -7.34 9.69 0.29
C VAL A 109 -6.77 8.28 0.17
N TYR A 110 -6.78 7.52 1.26
CA TYR A 110 -6.06 6.25 1.31
C TYR A 110 -6.65 5.20 0.37
N SER A 111 -7.97 5.07 0.35
CA SER A 111 -8.62 4.07 -0.50
C SER A 111 -8.51 4.40 -1.99
N PRO A 112 -8.76 5.65 -2.43
CA PRO A 112 -8.49 6.02 -3.82
C PRO A 112 -7.03 5.80 -4.23
N VAL A 113 -6.08 6.09 -3.34
CA VAL A 113 -4.66 5.83 -3.60
C VAL A 113 -4.42 4.34 -3.78
N CYS A 114 -4.97 3.50 -2.90
CA CYS A 114 -4.85 2.05 -3.01
C CYS A 114 -5.43 1.52 -4.32
N LEU A 115 -6.60 2.00 -4.71
CA LEU A 115 -7.24 1.58 -5.96
C LEU A 115 -6.43 2.02 -7.19
N THR A 116 -5.90 3.24 -7.15
CA THR A 116 -5.04 3.75 -8.23
C THR A 116 -3.77 2.92 -8.34
N LEU A 117 -3.13 2.64 -7.21
CA LEU A 117 -1.93 1.81 -7.18
C LEU A 117 -2.22 0.38 -7.64
N ALA A 118 -3.39 -0.16 -7.31
CA ALA A 118 -3.81 -1.46 -7.79
C ALA A 118 -3.86 -1.48 -9.32
N ALA A 119 -4.49 -0.47 -9.92
CA ALA A 119 -4.58 -0.37 -11.38
C ALA A 119 -3.20 -0.23 -12.03
N LEU A 120 -2.31 0.57 -11.42
CA LEU A 120 -0.97 0.80 -11.95
C LEU A 120 -0.04 -0.40 -11.74
N SER A 121 -0.30 -1.22 -10.72
CA SER A 121 0.54 -2.37 -10.37
C SER A 121 0.20 -3.62 -11.17
N PHE A 122 -0.99 -3.67 -11.77
CA PHE A 122 -1.41 -4.87 -12.50
C PHE A 122 -0.47 -5.13 -13.69
N PRO A 123 0.14 -6.32 -13.75
CA PRO A 123 1.06 -6.63 -14.84
C PRO A 123 0.31 -6.83 -16.15
N ARG A 124 0.79 -6.17 -17.19
CA ARG A 124 0.24 -6.36 -18.53
C ARG A 124 0.83 -7.62 -19.16
N PRO A 125 0.04 -8.37 -19.92
CA PRO A 125 0.60 -9.44 -20.74
C PRO A 125 1.58 -8.84 -21.75
N SER A 126 2.74 -9.43 -21.83
CA SER A 126 3.77 -9.01 -22.78
C SER A 126 3.56 -9.71 -24.11
#